data_dec12a96ec8f4037e6c76e57386f83a7
#
_entry.id   dec12a96ec8f4037e6c76e57386f83a7
#
_cell.length_a   1.000
_cell.length_b   1.000
_cell.length_c   1.000
_cell.angle_alpha   90.00
_cell.angle_beta   90.00
_cell.angle_gamma   90.00
#
_symmetry.space_group_name_H-M   'P 1'
#
loop_
_entity.id
_entity.type
_entity.pdbx_description
1 polymer ?
#
loop_
_entity_poly.entity_id
_entity_poly.type
_entity_poly.pdbx_seq_one_letter_code
_entity_poly.pdbx_strand_id
1 'polypeptide(L)'
;IGVPGPVNFGIGQLVNPPLMPGWDSFSIRDYLREDYAAPVFVDNDVNLMALAESWRLQRSLSNFLVIKVGTGIGCGIVCHGEVYRGATGSAGDVGHICVDQAGPRCHCGNLGCVEAMAAGPAITRLATEAAETGQSVALADILRAQGHIDATDVGLASRAGDAAANSIIQRAGSLIGQMLASVVNFFNPSHVFIGGGITRIGPLFLAAVRQSVYQ
;
A
#
# COMPACT_ATOMS: atom_id res chain seq x y z
N ILE A 1 -15.60 0.87 10.59
CA ILE A 1 -14.23 0.97 11.12
C ILE A 1 -13.30 0.30 10.14
N GLY A 2 -12.22 1.00 9.71
CA GLY A 2 -11.16 0.46 8.89
C GLY A 2 -9.96 0.10 9.73
N VAL A 3 -9.39 -1.09 9.50
CA VAL A 3 -8.20 -1.56 10.21
C VAL A 3 -7.17 -2.10 9.20
N PRO A 4 -5.86 -2.01 9.50
CA PRO A 4 -4.84 -2.62 8.65
C PRO A 4 -4.84 -4.15 8.83
N GLY A 5 -4.73 -4.89 7.73
CA GLY A 5 -4.70 -6.34 7.69
C GLY A 5 -6.03 -7.02 7.37
N PRO A 6 -6.03 -8.34 7.22
CA PRO A 6 -7.22 -9.12 6.87
C PRO A 6 -8.30 -9.08 7.95
N VAL A 7 -9.56 -8.99 7.51
CA VAL A 7 -10.75 -8.95 8.40
C VAL A 7 -11.78 -9.96 7.94
N ASN A 8 -12.25 -10.78 8.86
CA ASN A 8 -13.48 -11.51 8.66
C ASN A 8 -14.67 -10.53 8.81
N PHE A 9 -15.13 -10.00 7.70
CA PHE A 9 -16.19 -8.98 7.65
C PHE A 9 -17.49 -9.48 8.30
N GLY A 10 -17.83 -10.77 8.15
CA GLY A 10 -19.05 -11.36 8.68
C GLY A 10 -19.17 -11.24 10.20
N ILE A 11 -18.08 -11.44 10.92
CA ILE A 11 -18.03 -11.42 12.40
C ILE A 11 -17.29 -10.19 12.95
N GLY A 12 -16.62 -9.38 12.12
CA GLY A 12 -15.92 -8.17 12.55
C GLY A 12 -14.66 -8.44 13.36
N GLN A 13 -13.93 -9.53 13.02
CA GLN A 13 -12.68 -9.95 13.65
C GLN A 13 -11.50 -9.78 12.73
N LEU A 14 -10.34 -9.40 13.28
CA LEU A 14 -9.08 -9.47 12.57
C LEU A 14 -8.61 -10.93 12.42
N VAL A 15 -7.94 -11.22 11.31
CA VAL A 15 -7.41 -12.54 10.98
C VAL A 15 -5.90 -12.42 10.80
N ASN A 16 -5.13 -12.89 11.75
CA ASN A 16 -3.66 -12.93 11.72
C ASN A 16 -3.01 -11.61 11.19
N PRO A 17 -3.31 -10.45 11.81
CA PRO A 17 -2.89 -9.16 11.31
C PRO A 17 -1.38 -8.93 11.52
N PRO A 18 -0.55 -8.84 10.45
CA PRO A 18 0.91 -8.79 10.59
C PRO A 18 1.41 -7.57 11.36
N LEU A 19 0.72 -6.45 11.24
CA LEU A 19 1.07 -5.17 11.89
C LEU A 19 0.46 -5.01 13.28
N MET A 20 -0.43 -5.92 13.70
CA MET A 20 -1.15 -5.87 14.97
C MET A 20 -1.21 -7.27 15.61
N PRO A 21 -0.08 -7.91 15.94
CA PRO A 21 -0.04 -9.35 16.31
C PRO A 21 -0.85 -9.68 17.57
N GLY A 22 -1.09 -8.71 18.45
CA GLY A 22 -1.94 -8.91 19.65
C GLY A 22 -3.44 -8.83 19.38
N TRP A 23 -3.87 -8.60 18.12
CA TRP A 23 -5.28 -8.39 17.77
C TRP A 23 -5.88 -9.57 16.99
N ASP A 24 -5.14 -10.65 16.83
CA ASP A 24 -5.68 -11.84 16.18
C ASP A 24 -6.90 -12.36 16.90
N SER A 25 -7.94 -12.64 16.12
CA SER A 25 -9.25 -13.09 16.61
C SER A 25 -9.98 -12.10 17.54
N PHE A 26 -9.49 -10.87 17.72
CA PHE A 26 -10.18 -9.84 18.51
C PHE A 26 -11.41 -9.32 17.75
N SER A 27 -12.58 -9.42 18.38
CA SER A 27 -13.85 -8.91 17.83
C SER A 27 -14.03 -7.43 18.19
N ILE A 28 -13.65 -6.54 17.27
CA ILE A 28 -13.89 -5.09 17.41
C ILE A 28 -15.40 -4.80 17.50
N ARG A 29 -16.19 -5.57 16.74
CA ARG A 29 -17.65 -5.43 16.73
C ARG A 29 -18.25 -5.68 18.11
N ASP A 30 -17.87 -6.78 18.76
CA ASP A 30 -18.45 -7.15 20.07
C ASP A 30 -17.95 -6.20 21.15
N TYR A 31 -16.68 -5.80 21.13
CA TYR A 31 -16.13 -4.82 22.05
C TYR A 31 -16.90 -3.48 22.04
N LEU A 32 -17.23 -2.99 20.83
CA LEU A 32 -17.93 -1.71 20.71
C LEU A 32 -19.45 -1.82 20.97
N ARG A 33 -20.04 -3.01 20.87
CA ARG A 33 -21.47 -3.20 21.17
C ARG A 33 -21.81 -2.97 22.63
N GLU A 34 -20.86 -3.08 23.52
CA GLU A 34 -21.05 -2.79 24.93
C GLU A 34 -21.33 -1.30 25.18
N ASP A 35 -20.73 -0.42 24.38
CA ASP A 35 -20.81 1.02 24.56
C ASP A 35 -21.76 1.72 23.56
N TYR A 36 -22.05 1.10 22.41
CA TYR A 36 -22.78 1.73 21.32
C TYR A 36 -23.98 0.88 20.85
N ALA A 37 -25.18 1.44 20.94
CA ALA A 37 -26.42 0.84 20.42
C ALA A 37 -26.57 1.04 18.89
N ALA A 38 -25.50 0.90 18.15
CA ALA A 38 -25.46 1.10 16.69
C ALA A 38 -24.82 -0.11 16.00
N PRO A 39 -25.19 -0.42 14.74
CA PRO A 39 -24.51 -1.44 13.95
C PRO A 39 -23.03 -1.06 13.74
N VAL A 40 -22.12 -1.99 14.06
CA VAL A 40 -20.68 -1.83 13.86
C VAL A 40 -20.24 -2.71 12.70
N PHE A 41 -19.65 -2.09 11.67
CA PHE A 41 -19.05 -2.75 10.54
C PHE A 41 -17.52 -2.56 10.60
N VAL A 42 -16.78 -3.65 10.47
CA VAL A 42 -15.33 -3.66 10.49
C VAL A 42 -14.84 -4.24 9.18
N ASP A 43 -13.91 -3.56 8.50
CA ASP A 43 -13.33 -4.02 7.26
C ASP A 43 -11.85 -3.61 7.17
N ASN A 44 -11.14 -4.19 6.23
CA ASN A 44 -9.79 -3.73 5.91
C ASN A 44 -9.83 -2.27 5.39
N ASP A 45 -8.83 -1.48 5.73
CA ASP A 45 -8.77 -0.05 5.40
C ASP A 45 -8.76 0.22 3.90
N VAL A 46 -8.13 -0.64 3.08
CA VAL A 46 -8.16 -0.48 1.63
C VAL A 46 -9.49 -0.90 1.01
N ASN A 47 -10.22 -1.83 1.61
CA ASN A 47 -11.60 -2.14 1.22
C ASN A 47 -12.52 -0.93 1.43
N LEU A 48 -12.35 -0.21 2.54
CA LEU A 48 -13.08 1.04 2.77
C LEU A 48 -12.68 2.14 1.79
N MET A 49 -11.40 2.21 1.38
CA MET A 49 -10.99 3.13 0.31
C MET A 49 -11.69 2.77 -1.00
N ALA A 50 -11.80 1.50 -1.35
CA ALA A 50 -12.49 1.05 -2.56
C ALA A 50 -14.00 1.35 -2.50
N LEU A 51 -14.62 1.15 -1.35
CA LEU A 51 -16.02 1.52 -1.11
C LEU A 51 -16.24 3.03 -1.25
N ALA A 52 -15.36 3.85 -0.65
CA ALA A 52 -15.43 5.30 -0.74
C ALA A 52 -15.25 5.79 -2.19
N GLU A 53 -14.32 5.18 -2.93
CA GLU A 53 -14.11 5.51 -4.35
C GLU A 53 -15.34 5.13 -5.20
N SER A 54 -15.96 3.97 -4.94
CA SER A 54 -17.22 3.57 -5.58
C SER A 54 -18.34 4.60 -5.33
N TRP A 55 -18.47 5.11 -4.11
CA TRP A 55 -19.46 6.13 -3.78
C TRP A 55 -19.14 7.48 -4.43
N ARG A 56 -17.88 7.90 -4.40
CA ARG A 56 -17.41 9.13 -5.06
C ARG A 56 -17.73 9.13 -6.55
N LEU A 57 -17.62 7.98 -7.19
CA LEU A 57 -17.95 7.76 -8.60
C LEU A 57 -19.43 7.43 -8.83
N GLN A 58 -20.30 7.61 -7.82
CA GLN A 58 -21.73 7.33 -7.91
C GLN A 58 -22.02 5.91 -8.44
N ARG A 59 -21.15 4.94 -8.10
CA ARG A 59 -21.20 3.54 -8.56
C ARG A 59 -21.21 3.37 -10.08
N SER A 60 -20.61 4.29 -10.82
CA SER A 60 -20.53 4.25 -12.29
C SER A 60 -19.56 3.21 -12.82
N LEU A 61 -18.64 2.72 -11.98
CA LEU A 61 -17.67 1.68 -12.34
C LEU A 61 -18.01 0.38 -11.61
N SER A 62 -18.04 -0.73 -12.36
CA SER A 62 -18.39 -2.05 -11.81
C SER A 62 -17.18 -2.91 -11.46
N ASN A 63 -16.04 -2.72 -12.15
CA ASN A 63 -14.84 -3.53 -11.95
C ASN A 63 -13.61 -2.61 -11.94
N PHE A 64 -13.06 -2.37 -10.78
CA PHE A 64 -11.87 -1.54 -10.62
C PHE A 64 -11.07 -1.94 -9.37
N LEU A 65 -9.84 -1.44 -9.29
CA LEU A 65 -8.93 -1.68 -8.19
C LEU A 65 -8.56 -0.36 -7.50
N VAL A 66 -8.38 -0.41 -6.19
CA VAL A 66 -7.76 0.66 -5.40
C VAL A 66 -6.50 0.12 -4.75
N ILE A 67 -5.36 0.63 -5.13
CA ILE A 67 -4.05 0.26 -4.55
C ILE A 67 -3.69 1.31 -3.51
N LYS A 68 -3.57 0.89 -2.26
CA LYS A 68 -3.03 1.71 -1.19
C LYS A 68 -1.55 1.42 -1.04
N VAL A 69 -0.71 2.45 -1.12
CA VAL A 69 0.72 2.38 -0.82
C VAL A 69 1.02 3.35 0.32
N GLY A 70 1.32 2.79 1.48
CA GLY A 70 1.60 3.52 2.72
C GLY A 70 2.66 2.78 3.52
N THR A 71 2.42 2.50 4.80
CA THR A 71 3.26 1.61 5.61
C THR A 71 3.27 0.19 5.04
N GLY A 72 2.12 -0.28 4.55
CA GLY A 72 1.97 -1.51 3.78
C GLY A 72 1.41 -1.23 2.37
N ILE A 73 1.26 -2.29 1.58
CA ILE A 73 0.66 -2.28 0.25
C ILE A 73 -0.53 -3.23 0.23
N GLY A 74 -1.71 -2.72 -0.07
CA GLY A 74 -2.94 -3.49 -0.20
C GLY A 74 -3.75 -3.09 -1.43
N CYS A 75 -4.69 -3.94 -1.81
CA CYS A 75 -5.60 -3.73 -2.93
C CYS A 75 -7.05 -3.92 -2.50
N GLY A 76 -7.87 -2.89 -2.63
CA GLY A 76 -9.31 -3.01 -2.58
C GLY A 76 -9.85 -3.37 -3.96
N ILE A 77 -10.59 -4.44 -4.04
CA ILE A 77 -11.12 -4.99 -5.30
C ILE A 77 -12.61 -4.70 -5.34
N VAL A 78 -13.07 -4.01 -6.40
CA VAL A 78 -14.49 -3.89 -6.69
C VAL A 78 -14.81 -4.76 -7.90
N CYS A 79 -15.72 -5.70 -7.72
CA CYS A 79 -16.18 -6.66 -8.72
C CYS A 79 -17.71 -6.62 -8.82
N HIS A 80 -18.24 -6.40 -10.02
CA HIS A 80 -19.69 -6.20 -10.24
C HIS A 80 -20.32 -5.12 -9.33
N GLY A 81 -19.57 -4.05 -9.04
CA GLY A 81 -20.04 -2.92 -8.22
C GLY A 81 -19.94 -3.12 -6.70
N GLU A 82 -19.51 -4.30 -6.25
CA GLU A 82 -19.39 -4.65 -4.83
C GLU A 82 -17.93 -4.91 -4.43
N VAL A 83 -17.57 -4.60 -3.19
CA VAL A 83 -16.23 -4.88 -2.65
C VAL A 83 -16.05 -6.39 -2.51
N TYR A 84 -15.08 -6.94 -3.24
CA TYR A 84 -14.74 -8.36 -3.20
C TYR A 84 -13.71 -8.65 -2.12
N ARG A 85 -14.11 -9.44 -1.12
CA ARG A 85 -13.27 -9.77 0.06
C ARG A 85 -12.65 -11.15 0.00
N GLY A 86 -13.02 -11.98 -1.00
CA GLY A 86 -12.62 -13.38 -1.06
C GLY A 86 -13.29 -14.25 -0.02
N ALA A 87 -12.84 -15.50 0.08
CA ALA A 87 -13.45 -16.50 0.96
C ALA A 87 -13.25 -16.21 2.45
N THR A 88 -12.09 -15.64 2.81
CA THR A 88 -11.67 -15.43 4.21
C THR A 88 -11.43 -13.97 4.58
N GLY A 89 -11.72 -13.02 3.67
CA GLY A 89 -11.45 -11.59 3.89
C GLY A 89 -10.04 -11.14 3.50
N SER A 90 -9.25 -12.00 2.86
CA SER A 90 -7.85 -11.72 2.50
C SER A 90 -7.66 -11.38 1.02
N ALA A 91 -8.74 -11.20 0.24
CA ALA A 91 -8.60 -10.76 -1.13
C ALA A 91 -7.97 -9.36 -1.18
N GLY A 92 -6.99 -9.19 -2.07
CA GLY A 92 -6.30 -7.91 -2.24
C GLY A 92 -5.00 -7.78 -1.45
N ASP A 93 -4.50 -8.83 -0.82
CA ASP A 93 -3.21 -8.84 -0.10
C ASP A 93 -2.01 -8.89 -1.07
N VAL A 94 -2.03 -7.99 -2.05
CA VAL A 94 -1.06 -7.93 -3.16
C VAL A 94 0.34 -7.49 -2.72
N GLY A 95 0.45 -6.85 -1.56
CA GLY A 95 1.73 -6.42 -0.98
C GLY A 95 2.69 -7.59 -0.74
N HIS A 96 2.15 -8.80 -0.59
CA HIS A 96 2.94 -10.01 -0.34
C HIS A 96 3.23 -10.85 -1.60
N ILE A 97 2.90 -10.32 -2.79
CA ILE A 97 3.39 -10.90 -4.05
C ILE A 97 4.92 -10.72 -4.11
N CYS A 98 5.64 -11.83 -4.31
CA CYS A 98 7.08 -11.83 -4.48
C CYS A 98 7.42 -11.28 -5.88
N VAL A 99 8.19 -10.19 -5.92
CA VAL A 99 8.69 -9.56 -7.17
C VAL A 99 10.20 -9.77 -7.36
N ASP A 100 10.91 -10.22 -6.32
CA ASP A 100 12.34 -10.53 -6.38
C ASP A 100 12.69 -11.59 -5.31
N GLN A 101 12.97 -12.81 -5.72
CA GLN A 101 13.31 -13.91 -4.80
C GLN A 101 14.59 -13.68 -3.97
N ALA A 102 15.49 -12.81 -4.44
CA ALA A 102 16.68 -12.37 -3.72
C ALA A 102 16.43 -11.13 -2.84
N GLY A 103 15.21 -10.61 -2.82
CA GLY A 103 14.83 -9.42 -2.07
C GLY A 103 14.81 -9.60 -0.55
N PRO A 104 14.61 -8.53 0.20
CA PRO A 104 14.61 -8.54 1.66
C PRO A 104 13.47 -9.38 2.24
N ARG A 105 13.66 -9.81 3.50
CA ARG A 105 12.63 -10.52 4.25
C ARG A 105 11.46 -9.57 4.57
N CYS A 106 10.24 -10.03 4.28
CA CYS A 106 9.00 -9.34 4.60
C CYS A 106 8.50 -9.72 6.01
N HIS A 107 7.68 -8.87 6.60
CA HIS A 107 7.01 -9.16 7.88
C HIS A 107 6.12 -10.42 7.83
N CYS A 108 5.58 -10.78 6.67
CA CYS A 108 4.84 -12.03 6.48
C CYS A 108 5.70 -13.30 6.51
N GLY A 109 7.04 -13.15 6.60
CA GLY A 109 8.00 -14.26 6.63
C GLY A 109 8.60 -14.63 5.27
N ASN A 110 8.00 -14.23 4.15
CA ASN A 110 8.48 -14.47 2.79
C ASN A 110 9.63 -13.52 2.42
N LEU A 111 10.34 -13.82 1.32
CA LEU A 111 11.36 -12.98 0.73
C LEU A 111 10.81 -12.22 -0.47
N GLY A 112 11.29 -10.99 -0.68
CA GLY A 112 11.08 -10.22 -1.90
C GLY A 112 9.65 -9.80 -2.19
N CYS A 113 8.82 -9.69 -1.16
CA CYS A 113 7.48 -9.10 -1.30
C CYS A 113 7.58 -7.65 -1.78
N VAL A 114 6.68 -7.23 -2.66
CA VAL A 114 6.67 -5.85 -3.16
C VAL A 114 6.54 -4.84 -2.02
N GLU A 115 5.82 -5.15 -0.96
CA GLU A 115 5.71 -4.31 0.24
C GLU A 115 7.07 -4.05 0.90
N ALA A 116 7.88 -5.09 1.12
CA ALA A 116 9.21 -4.97 1.73
C ALA A 116 10.21 -4.19 0.88
N MET A 117 9.91 -3.97 -0.41
CA MET A 117 10.79 -3.33 -1.39
C MET A 117 10.31 -1.96 -1.86
N ALA A 118 9.01 -1.66 -1.78
CA ALA A 118 8.41 -0.47 -2.40
C ALA A 118 7.41 0.28 -1.52
N ALA A 119 7.07 -0.20 -0.32
CA ALA A 119 6.25 0.55 0.64
C ALA A 119 7.04 1.69 1.31
N GLY A 120 6.34 2.56 2.03
CA GLY A 120 6.93 3.71 2.72
C GLY A 120 8.18 3.39 3.54
N PRO A 121 8.19 2.36 4.39
CA PRO A 121 9.38 1.97 5.16
C PRO A 121 10.57 1.56 4.29
N ALA A 122 10.33 0.93 3.14
CA ALA A 122 11.41 0.58 2.20
C ALA A 122 12.01 1.83 1.55
N ILE A 123 11.17 2.79 1.16
CA ILE A 123 11.59 4.08 0.59
C ILE A 123 12.41 4.87 1.63
N THR A 124 11.91 4.96 2.87
CA THR A 124 12.61 5.63 3.98
C THR A 124 13.98 5.00 4.22
N ARG A 125 14.06 3.69 4.31
CA ARG A 125 15.32 2.95 4.50
C ARG A 125 16.33 3.25 3.40
N LEU A 126 15.92 3.16 2.12
CA LEU A 126 16.80 3.45 0.98
C LEU A 126 17.25 4.92 0.96
N ALA A 127 16.38 5.85 1.33
CA ALA A 127 16.71 7.26 1.41
C ALA A 127 17.70 7.56 2.55
N THR A 128 17.53 6.93 3.71
CA THR A 128 18.46 7.03 4.83
C THR A 128 19.84 6.47 4.44
N GLU A 129 19.88 5.30 3.79
CA GLU A 129 21.12 4.71 3.29
C GLU A 129 21.83 5.63 2.27
N ALA A 130 21.09 6.24 1.33
CA ALA A 130 21.65 7.19 0.38
C ALA A 130 22.20 8.46 1.06
N ALA A 131 21.55 8.93 2.12
CA ALA A 131 22.02 10.05 2.92
C ALA A 131 23.33 9.71 3.68
N GLU A 132 23.36 8.56 4.36
CA GLU A 132 24.49 8.13 5.20
C GLU A 132 25.72 7.76 4.36
N THR A 133 25.53 7.21 3.17
CA THR A 133 26.62 6.83 2.24
C THR A 133 27.08 7.97 1.34
N GLY A 134 26.52 9.18 1.49
CA GLY A 134 26.88 10.35 0.70
C GLY A 134 26.41 10.34 -0.76
N GLN A 135 25.48 9.46 -1.12
CA GLN A 135 24.90 9.39 -2.47
C GLN A 135 23.92 10.56 -2.73
N SER A 136 23.38 11.17 -1.68
CA SER A 136 22.50 12.34 -1.75
C SER A 136 22.84 13.35 -0.67
N VAL A 137 23.29 14.52 -1.09
CA VAL A 137 23.51 15.66 -0.19
C VAL A 137 22.19 16.20 0.33
N ALA A 138 21.17 16.27 -0.51
CA ALA A 138 19.85 16.77 -0.14
C ALA A 138 19.20 15.93 0.96
N LEU A 139 19.23 14.59 0.82
CA LEU A 139 18.70 13.68 1.83
C LEU A 139 19.55 13.71 3.12
N ALA A 140 20.88 13.86 3.01
CA ALA A 140 21.78 14.00 4.16
C ALA A 140 21.50 15.28 4.95
N ASP A 141 21.20 16.40 4.27
CA ASP A 141 20.81 17.64 4.92
C ASP A 141 19.48 17.51 5.67
N ILE A 142 18.50 16.85 5.06
CA ILE A 142 17.20 16.56 5.69
C ILE A 142 17.41 15.68 6.94
N LEU A 143 18.17 14.59 6.79
CA LEU A 143 18.44 13.66 7.91
C LEU A 143 19.11 14.37 9.09
N ARG A 144 20.08 15.27 8.82
CA ARG A 144 20.75 16.07 9.86
C ARG A 144 19.81 17.06 10.54
N ALA A 145 18.90 17.66 9.79
CA ALA A 145 17.97 18.67 10.31
C ALA A 145 16.82 18.08 11.12
N GLN A 146 16.28 16.94 10.70
CA GLN A 146 15.04 16.36 11.24
C GLN A 146 15.27 15.06 12.05
N GLY A 147 16.43 14.40 11.89
CA GLY A 147 16.73 13.11 12.50
C GLY A 147 16.06 11.92 11.82
N HIS A 148 15.25 12.13 10.78
CA HIS A 148 14.58 11.09 9.99
C HIS A 148 14.31 11.59 8.57
N ILE A 149 13.97 10.65 7.67
CA ILE A 149 13.53 10.93 6.31
C ILE A 149 12.20 10.18 6.10
N ASP A 150 11.20 10.83 5.51
CA ASP A 150 9.96 10.18 5.08
C ASP A 150 9.80 10.20 3.55
N ALA A 151 8.73 9.60 3.04
CA ALA A 151 8.47 9.55 1.61
C ALA A 151 8.21 10.95 1.00
N THR A 152 7.71 11.91 1.79
CA THR A 152 7.49 13.28 1.34
C THR A 152 8.83 13.99 1.10
N ASP A 153 9.80 13.75 1.99
CA ASP A 153 11.16 14.29 1.89
C ASP A 153 11.88 13.78 0.63
N VAL A 154 11.72 12.47 0.34
CA VAL A 154 12.25 11.89 -0.91
C VAL A 154 11.61 12.54 -2.13
N GLY A 155 10.30 12.82 -2.08
CA GLY A 155 9.62 13.57 -3.12
C GLY A 155 10.11 15.02 -3.26
N LEU A 156 10.48 15.68 -2.18
CA LEU A 156 11.07 17.03 -2.20
C LEU A 156 12.47 17.01 -2.82
N ALA A 157 13.33 16.10 -2.41
CA ALA A 157 14.67 15.92 -2.97
C ALA A 157 14.61 15.60 -4.47
N SER A 158 13.69 14.72 -4.89
CA SER A 158 13.43 14.39 -6.29
C SER A 158 13.05 15.63 -7.13
N ARG A 159 12.15 16.47 -6.62
CA ARG A 159 11.77 17.73 -7.30
C ARG A 159 12.91 18.72 -7.40
N ALA A 160 13.86 18.67 -6.47
CA ALA A 160 15.10 19.45 -6.52
C ALA A 160 16.15 18.86 -7.46
N GLY A 161 15.86 17.74 -8.12
CA GLY A 161 16.75 17.10 -9.09
C GLY A 161 17.74 16.08 -8.51
N ASP A 162 17.54 15.66 -7.25
CA ASP A 162 18.41 14.67 -6.61
C ASP A 162 18.32 13.31 -7.30
N ALA A 163 19.47 12.80 -7.78
CA ALA A 163 19.53 11.57 -8.57
C ALA A 163 19.21 10.32 -7.75
N ALA A 164 19.63 10.26 -6.49
CA ALA A 164 19.36 9.13 -5.61
C ALA A 164 17.87 9.06 -5.27
N ALA A 165 17.24 10.19 -4.93
CA ALA A 165 15.82 10.28 -4.69
C ALA A 165 15.01 9.86 -5.94
N ASN A 166 15.41 10.31 -7.14
CA ASN A 166 14.79 9.90 -8.39
C ASN A 166 14.88 8.39 -8.61
N SER A 167 16.05 7.79 -8.37
CA SER A 167 16.27 6.34 -8.51
C SER A 167 15.40 5.53 -7.54
N ILE A 168 15.30 5.97 -6.28
CA ILE A 168 14.45 5.33 -5.26
C ILE A 168 12.98 5.34 -5.70
N ILE A 169 12.48 6.50 -6.17
CA ILE A 169 11.09 6.65 -6.63
C ILE A 169 10.81 5.77 -7.85
N GLN A 170 11.70 5.80 -8.84
CA GLN A 170 11.56 4.99 -10.05
C GLN A 170 11.56 3.50 -9.74
N ARG A 171 12.48 3.04 -8.88
CA ARG A 171 12.54 1.64 -8.45
C ARG A 171 11.25 1.23 -7.76
N ALA A 172 10.75 2.00 -6.79
CA ALA A 172 9.50 1.70 -6.10
C ALA A 172 8.32 1.65 -7.07
N GLY A 173 8.21 2.63 -7.98
CA GLY A 173 7.17 2.65 -9.00
C GLY A 173 7.24 1.46 -9.95
N SER A 174 8.44 1.07 -10.40
CA SER A 174 8.64 -0.08 -11.29
C SER A 174 8.23 -1.40 -10.63
N LEU A 175 8.60 -1.63 -9.37
CA LEU A 175 8.21 -2.84 -8.63
C LEU A 175 6.70 -2.94 -8.44
N ILE A 176 6.04 -1.82 -8.12
CA ILE A 176 4.59 -1.77 -8.02
C ILE A 176 3.94 -1.99 -9.40
N GLY A 177 4.52 -1.43 -10.48
CA GLY A 177 4.07 -1.65 -11.84
C GLY A 177 4.15 -3.12 -12.28
N GLN A 178 5.23 -3.83 -11.94
CA GLN A 178 5.39 -5.27 -12.21
C GLN A 178 4.32 -6.10 -11.48
N MET A 179 4.07 -5.82 -10.21
CA MET A 179 2.98 -6.45 -9.46
C MET A 179 1.63 -6.16 -10.12
N LEU A 180 1.38 -4.89 -10.48
CA LEU A 180 0.13 -4.48 -11.11
C LEU A 180 -0.08 -5.11 -12.48
N ALA A 181 0.96 -5.33 -13.29
CA ALA A 181 0.85 -6.01 -14.57
C ALA A 181 0.21 -7.41 -14.39
N SER A 182 0.64 -8.17 -13.38
CA SER A 182 0.06 -9.47 -13.07
C SER A 182 -1.40 -9.37 -12.62
N VAL A 183 -1.72 -8.42 -11.75
CA VAL A 183 -3.08 -8.23 -11.22
C VAL A 183 -4.04 -7.72 -12.30
N VAL A 184 -3.59 -6.80 -13.17
CA VAL A 184 -4.37 -6.29 -14.29
C VAL A 184 -4.67 -7.39 -15.30
N ASN A 185 -3.68 -8.22 -15.64
CA ASN A 185 -3.88 -9.35 -16.55
C ASN A 185 -4.84 -10.41 -15.98
N PHE A 186 -4.82 -10.62 -14.67
CA PHE A 186 -5.69 -11.59 -14.01
C PHE A 186 -7.13 -11.09 -13.85
N PHE A 187 -7.31 -9.84 -13.39
CA PHE A 187 -8.62 -9.31 -13.00
C PHE A 187 -9.29 -8.50 -14.11
N ASN A 188 -8.52 -7.94 -15.06
CA ASN A 188 -9.00 -7.06 -16.14
C ASN A 188 -9.87 -5.88 -15.66
N PRO A 189 -9.36 -5.02 -14.77
CA PRO A 189 -10.10 -3.89 -14.24
C PRO A 189 -10.27 -2.79 -15.30
N SER A 190 -11.37 -2.05 -15.24
CA SER A 190 -11.56 -0.85 -16.06
C SER A 190 -10.63 0.31 -15.63
N HIS A 191 -10.35 0.40 -14.32
CA HIS A 191 -9.52 1.45 -13.71
C HIS A 191 -8.69 0.89 -12.54
N VAL A 192 -7.51 1.49 -12.34
CA VAL A 192 -6.69 1.27 -11.15
C VAL A 192 -6.44 2.63 -10.50
N PHE A 193 -6.94 2.81 -9.29
CA PHE A 193 -6.69 4.01 -8.48
C PHE A 193 -5.52 3.74 -7.54
N ILE A 194 -4.59 4.68 -7.43
CA ILE A 194 -3.46 4.59 -6.50
C ILE A 194 -3.62 5.67 -5.43
N GLY A 195 -3.58 5.26 -4.17
CA GLY A 195 -3.74 6.12 -3.01
C GLY A 195 -2.75 5.80 -1.90
N GLY A 196 -2.93 6.46 -0.75
CA GLY A 196 -2.04 6.34 0.40
C GLY A 196 -0.93 7.39 0.43
N GLY A 197 -0.01 7.26 1.37
CA GLY A 197 1.08 8.23 1.59
C GLY A 197 1.99 8.45 0.38
N ILE A 198 2.09 7.44 -0.48
CA ILE A 198 2.91 7.49 -1.71
C ILE A 198 2.49 8.59 -2.68
N THR A 199 1.24 9.03 -2.65
CA THR A 199 0.76 10.09 -3.55
C THR A 199 1.48 11.43 -3.36
N ARG A 200 2.15 11.62 -2.23
CA ARG A 200 2.93 12.82 -1.90
C ARG A 200 4.34 12.81 -2.49
N ILE A 201 4.81 11.66 -2.98
CA ILE A 201 6.19 11.50 -3.48
C ILE A 201 6.42 12.19 -4.84
N GLY A 202 5.35 12.43 -5.60
CA GLY A 202 5.39 13.18 -6.86
C GLY A 202 5.04 12.37 -8.11
N PRO A 203 5.01 13.01 -9.28
CA PRO A 203 4.52 12.41 -10.53
C PRO A 203 5.44 11.32 -11.10
N LEU A 204 6.74 11.34 -10.76
CA LEU A 204 7.73 10.37 -11.23
C LEU A 204 7.35 8.94 -10.85
N PHE A 205 6.78 8.76 -9.65
CA PHE A 205 6.29 7.47 -9.18
C PHE A 205 5.22 6.89 -10.11
N LEU A 206 4.18 7.66 -10.42
CA LEU A 206 3.10 7.20 -11.30
C LEU A 206 3.59 6.94 -12.73
N ALA A 207 4.54 7.74 -13.23
CA ALA A 207 5.17 7.51 -14.53
C ALA A 207 5.90 6.16 -14.56
N ALA A 208 6.69 5.83 -13.51
CA ALA A 208 7.38 4.56 -13.39
C ALA A 208 6.42 3.37 -13.28
N VAL A 209 5.33 3.50 -12.50
CA VAL A 209 4.27 2.49 -12.43
C VAL A 209 3.69 2.22 -13.81
N ARG A 210 3.25 3.26 -14.51
CA ARG A 210 2.65 3.14 -15.85
C ARG A 210 3.59 2.48 -16.85
N GLN A 211 4.85 2.90 -16.87
CA GLN A 211 5.86 2.31 -17.75
C GLN A 211 5.98 0.80 -17.53
N SER A 212 5.99 0.34 -16.28
CA SER A 212 6.19 -1.09 -15.97
C SER A 212 4.93 -1.94 -16.13
N VAL A 213 3.74 -1.34 -16.09
CA VAL A 213 2.47 -2.07 -16.36
C VAL A 213 2.33 -2.41 -17.85
N TYR A 214 2.90 -1.60 -18.75
CA TYR A 214 2.75 -1.77 -20.21
C TYR A 214 3.97 -2.41 -20.89
N GLN A 215 4.97 -2.87 -20.12
CA GLN A 215 6.10 -3.66 -20.61
C GLN A 215 5.77 -5.15 -20.62
#